data_dd24f73b4da75d81b231c488c47182e5
#
_entry.id   dd24f73b4da75d81b231c488c47182e5
#
_cell.length_a   1.000
_cell.length_b   1.000
_cell.length_c   1.000
_cell.angle_alpha   90.00
_cell.angle_beta   90.00
_cell.angle_gamma   90.00
#
_symmetry.space_group_name_H-M   'P 1'
#
loop_
_entity.id
_entity.type
_entity.pdbx_description
1 polymer ?
#
loop_
_entity_poly.entity_id
_entity_poly.type
_entity_poly.pdbx_seq_one_letter_code
_entity_poly.pdbx_strand_id
1 'polypeptide(L)'
;MVALGADQCYCLPPRMSFVEAASLSLVYDTAWVALRERARLAPGETVLVLGAFGGIGRASVQLARAMGARVLAGISRPEKAALAREAGADAVIDLSREHLRDTLREQVWAATDGRGADVILDPLGGDVFDAALRALAWCGRLVVIGFAAGRIPTVKTNYLLVKNIEVSGLQVSDYRKRRPVLVAACSAEIFELYREGRIKPATAEVFPLDQAGEALVAVRDRHLAGRAVLRLRND
;
A
#
# COMPACT_ATOMS: atom_id res chain seq x y z
N MET A 1 1.56 16.86 -25.56
CA MET A 1 2.74 17.52 -24.96
C MET A 1 2.33 18.08 -23.62
N VAL A 2 3.13 17.90 -22.57
CA VAL A 2 2.89 18.47 -21.23
C VAL A 2 4.14 19.30 -20.85
N ALA A 3 3.93 20.43 -20.17
CA ALA A 3 5.00 21.23 -19.60
C ALA A 3 4.94 21.10 -18.06
N LEU A 4 6.07 20.75 -17.45
CA LEU A 4 6.22 20.58 -16.01
C LEU A 4 7.41 21.40 -15.50
N GLY A 5 7.39 21.81 -14.24
CA GLY A 5 8.56 22.37 -13.58
C GLY A 5 9.68 21.33 -13.47
N ALA A 6 10.93 21.73 -13.57
CA ALA A 6 12.07 20.83 -13.44
C ALA A 6 12.12 20.12 -12.07
N ASP A 7 11.61 20.79 -11.03
CA ASP A 7 11.46 20.27 -9.67
C ASP A 7 10.42 19.14 -9.53
N GLN A 8 9.61 18.94 -10.57
CA GLN A 8 8.62 17.85 -10.64
C GLN A 8 9.11 16.65 -11.47
N CYS A 9 10.35 16.72 -11.97
CA CYS A 9 10.95 15.69 -12.80
C CYS A 9 12.04 14.96 -12.02
N TYR A 10 12.08 13.63 -12.14
CA TYR A 10 13.09 12.78 -11.51
C TYR A 10 13.88 12.05 -12.58
N CYS A 11 15.22 12.04 -12.45
CA CYS A 11 16.07 11.20 -13.29
C CYS A 11 15.84 9.73 -12.92
N LEU A 12 15.46 8.93 -13.91
CA LEU A 12 15.24 7.50 -13.70
C LEU A 12 16.57 6.77 -13.50
N PRO A 13 16.60 5.71 -12.66
CA PRO A 13 17.74 4.83 -12.56
C PRO A 13 18.10 4.20 -13.91
N PRO A 14 19.39 3.97 -14.19
CA PRO A 14 19.79 3.19 -15.36
C PRO A 14 19.05 1.84 -15.38
N ARG A 15 18.59 1.42 -16.55
CA ARG A 15 17.81 0.18 -16.80
C ARG A 15 16.34 0.19 -16.32
N MET A 16 15.84 1.25 -15.68
CA MET A 16 14.42 1.39 -15.40
C MET A 16 13.67 1.82 -16.66
N SER A 17 12.75 1.01 -17.13
CA SER A 17 11.89 1.37 -18.25
C SER A 17 10.86 2.44 -17.85
N PHE A 18 10.35 3.20 -18.82
CA PHE A 18 9.25 4.15 -18.58
C PHE A 18 8.00 3.48 -18.09
N VAL A 19 7.74 2.22 -18.46
CA VAL A 19 6.61 1.43 -17.97
C VAL A 19 6.77 1.12 -16.48
N GLU A 20 7.96 0.71 -16.03
CA GLU A 20 8.25 0.49 -14.61
C GLU A 20 8.15 1.79 -13.82
N ALA A 21 8.71 2.88 -14.34
CA ALA A 21 8.63 4.20 -13.70
C ALA A 21 7.20 4.68 -13.55
N ALA A 22 6.34 4.52 -14.55
CA ALA A 22 4.92 4.84 -14.50
C ALA A 22 4.17 3.96 -13.50
N SER A 23 4.55 2.68 -13.38
CA SER A 23 3.97 1.74 -12.39
C SER A 23 4.40 2.05 -10.97
N LEU A 24 5.57 2.66 -10.77
CA LEU A 24 6.14 3.00 -9.48
C LEU A 24 5.52 4.28 -8.91
N SER A 25 5.39 5.32 -9.76
CA SER A 25 4.94 6.66 -9.34
C SER A 25 3.62 6.63 -8.55
N LEU A 26 3.45 7.56 -7.64
CA LEU A 26 2.34 7.78 -6.72
C LEU A 26 2.14 6.66 -5.70
N VAL A 27 2.08 5.39 -6.11
CA VAL A 27 1.75 4.30 -5.18
C VAL A 27 2.90 3.99 -4.22
N TYR A 28 4.14 4.03 -4.70
CA TYR A 28 5.31 3.86 -3.84
C TYR A 28 5.56 5.08 -2.97
N ASP A 29 5.38 6.31 -3.48
CA ASP A 29 5.44 7.52 -2.67
C ASP A 29 4.42 7.48 -1.53
N THR A 30 3.17 7.09 -1.85
CA THR A 30 2.11 6.96 -0.85
C THR A 30 2.47 5.91 0.21
N ALA A 31 2.93 4.74 -0.21
CA ALA A 31 3.31 3.65 0.69
C ALA A 31 4.52 4.04 1.55
N TRP A 32 5.53 4.69 0.97
CA TRP A 32 6.71 5.14 1.71
C TRP A 32 6.35 6.18 2.79
N VAL A 33 5.58 7.21 2.42
CA VAL A 33 5.15 8.24 3.39
C VAL A 33 4.26 7.64 4.46
N ALA A 34 3.37 6.69 4.10
CA ALA A 34 2.56 5.96 5.07
C ALA A 34 3.41 5.21 6.09
N LEU A 35 4.42 4.48 5.63
CA LEU A 35 5.29 3.66 6.49
C LEU A 35 6.27 4.51 7.31
N ARG A 36 7.01 5.42 6.67
CA ARG A 36 8.07 6.20 7.32
C ARG A 36 7.52 7.34 8.19
N GLU A 37 6.65 8.18 7.62
CA GLU A 37 6.21 9.42 8.28
C GLU A 37 4.99 9.23 9.17
N ARG A 38 3.99 8.46 8.68
CA ARG A 38 2.75 8.31 9.42
C ARG A 38 2.78 7.17 10.43
N ALA A 39 3.21 5.99 9.99
CA ALA A 39 3.35 4.83 10.86
C ALA A 39 4.64 4.83 11.67
N ARG A 40 5.68 5.53 11.25
CA ARG A 40 7.00 5.52 11.91
C ARG A 40 7.50 4.09 12.10
N LEU A 41 7.39 3.30 11.02
CA LEU A 41 7.72 1.88 11.02
C LEU A 41 9.17 1.64 11.47
N ALA A 42 9.33 0.76 12.45
CA ALA A 42 10.62 0.26 12.89
C ALA A 42 10.88 -1.17 12.36
N PRO A 43 12.15 -1.54 12.12
CA PRO A 43 12.52 -2.92 11.78
C PRO A 43 12.01 -3.92 12.84
N GLY A 44 11.52 -5.08 12.40
CA GLY A 44 10.97 -6.12 13.27
C GLY A 44 9.50 -5.96 13.64
N GLU A 45 8.88 -4.81 13.40
CA GLU A 45 7.45 -4.63 13.60
C GLU A 45 6.62 -5.43 12.59
N THR A 46 5.39 -5.77 12.97
CA THR A 46 4.43 -6.47 12.10
C THR A 46 3.50 -5.45 11.44
N VAL A 47 3.47 -5.44 10.11
CA VAL A 47 2.60 -4.58 9.30
C VAL A 47 1.49 -5.41 8.66
N LEU A 48 0.23 -5.05 8.89
CA LEU A 48 -0.91 -5.56 8.13
C LEU A 48 -1.23 -4.57 7.00
N VAL A 49 -1.11 -5.02 5.76
CA VAL A 49 -1.46 -4.23 4.57
C VAL A 49 -2.83 -4.69 4.07
N LEU A 50 -3.85 -3.87 4.23
CA LEU A 50 -5.19 -4.13 3.71
C LEU A 50 -5.24 -3.87 2.20
N GLY A 51 -5.94 -4.73 1.45
CA GLY A 51 -6.00 -4.61 0.00
C GLY A 51 -4.63 -4.80 -0.68
N ALA A 52 -3.82 -5.74 -0.20
CA ALA A 52 -2.44 -5.99 -0.63
C ALA A 52 -2.28 -6.28 -2.14
N PHE A 53 -3.37 -6.47 -2.86
CA PHE A 53 -3.42 -6.69 -4.31
C PHE A 53 -3.47 -5.41 -5.14
N GLY A 54 -3.97 -4.31 -4.56
CA GLY A 54 -4.03 -3.02 -5.24
C GLY A 54 -2.63 -2.42 -5.44
N GLY A 55 -2.53 -1.36 -6.26
CA GLY A 55 -1.25 -0.70 -6.52
C GLY A 55 -0.55 -0.23 -5.25
N ILE A 56 -1.26 0.47 -4.36
CA ILE A 56 -0.73 0.92 -3.06
C ILE A 56 -0.40 -0.28 -2.17
N GLY A 57 -1.28 -1.29 -2.13
CA GLY A 57 -1.09 -2.47 -1.30
C GLY A 57 0.20 -3.23 -1.66
N ARG A 58 0.43 -3.54 -2.93
CA ARG A 58 1.66 -4.20 -3.39
C ARG A 58 2.92 -3.38 -3.10
N ALA A 59 2.87 -2.07 -3.34
CA ALA A 59 3.97 -1.18 -3.00
C ALA A 59 4.26 -1.19 -1.49
N SER A 60 3.21 -1.18 -0.66
CA SER A 60 3.33 -1.24 0.80
C SER A 60 3.94 -2.55 1.28
N VAL A 61 3.54 -3.70 0.71
CA VAL A 61 4.12 -5.01 1.04
C VAL A 61 5.62 -5.03 0.76
N GLN A 62 6.02 -4.60 -0.45
CA GLN A 62 7.43 -4.60 -0.85
C GLN A 62 8.27 -3.63 0.00
N LEU A 63 7.78 -2.40 0.22
CA LEU A 63 8.51 -1.41 1.01
C LEU A 63 8.59 -1.81 2.49
N ALA A 64 7.51 -2.30 3.10
CA ALA A 64 7.55 -2.77 4.48
C ALA A 64 8.54 -3.91 4.66
N ARG A 65 8.57 -4.88 3.72
CA ARG A 65 9.57 -5.95 3.69
C ARG A 65 10.99 -5.40 3.56
N ALA A 66 11.19 -4.47 2.62
CA ALA A 66 12.49 -3.83 2.42
C ALA A 66 12.95 -3.02 3.65
N MET A 67 12.04 -2.51 4.46
CA MET A 67 12.31 -1.83 5.73
C MET A 67 12.51 -2.78 6.91
N GLY A 68 12.50 -4.10 6.69
CA GLY A 68 12.76 -5.11 7.72
C GLY A 68 11.54 -5.46 8.57
N ALA A 69 10.33 -5.15 8.14
CA ALA A 69 9.11 -5.53 8.84
C ALA A 69 8.67 -6.96 8.52
N ARG A 70 7.91 -7.57 9.42
CA ARG A 70 7.09 -8.74 9.15
C ARG A 70 5.79 -8.28 8.48
N VAL A 71 5.42 -8.86 7.34
CA VAL A 71 4.32 -8.37 6.52
C VAL A 71 3.16 -9.36 6.45
N LEU A 72 1.97 -8.93 6.87
CA LEU A 72 0.71 -9.63 6.72
C LEU A 72 -0.07 -8.99 5.56
N ALA A 73 -0.43 -9.77 4.55
CA ALA A 73 -1.18 -9.29 3.38
C ALA A 73 -2.67 -9.58 3.52
N GLY A 74 -3.48 -8.55 3.74
CA GLY A 74 -4.94 -8.64 3.73
C GLY A 74 -5.50 -8.64 2.32
N ILE A 75 -6.14 -9.74 1.90
CA ILE A 75 -6.68 -9.93 0.55
C ILE A 75 -8.11 -10.46 0.58
N SER A 76 -8.95 -10.02 -0.36
CA SER A 76 -10.34 -10.49 -0.52
C SER A 76 -10.48 -11.59 -1.59
N ARG A 77 -9.38 -12.08 -2.13
CA ARG A 77 -9.32 -13.12 -3.15
C ARG A 77 -8.26 -14.16 -2.75
N PRO A 78 -8.64 -15.19 -1.98
CA PRO A 78 -7.70 -16.18 -1.45
C PRO A 78 -6.90 -16.91 -2.53
N GLU A 79 -7.48 -17.09 -3.72
CA GLU A 79 -6.81 -17.71 -4.89
C GLU A 79 -5.54 -16.94 -5.34
N LYS A 80 -5.42 -15.68 -4.92
CA LYS A 80 -4.26 -14.83 -5.21
C LYS A 80 -3.20 -14.81 -4.10
N ALA A 81 -3.32 -15.69 -3.09
CA ALA A 81 -2.39 -15.73 -1.96
C ALA A 81 -0.92 -15.95 -2.37
N ALA A 82 -0.68 -16.73 -3.43
CA ALA A 82 0.66 -16.95 -3.96
C ALA A 82 1.34 -15.63 -4.39
N LEU A 83 0.60 -14.76 -5.11
CA LEU A 83 1.12 -13.46 -5.55
C LEU A 83 1.44 -12.50 -4.39
N ALA A 84 0.70 -12.60 -3.28
CA ALA A 84 0.99 -11.80 -2.08
C ALA A 84 2.31 -12.25 -1.44
N ARG A 85 2.57 -13.58 -1.40
CA ARG A 85 3.83 -14.13 -0.90
C ARG A 85 5.01 -13.78 -1.81
N GLU A 86 4.83 -13.85 -3.13
CA GLU A 86 5.84 -13.40 -4.10
C GLU A 86 6.19 -11.91 -3.96
N ALA A 87 5.21 -11.08 -3.57
CA ALA A 87 5.44 -9.67 -3.27
C ALA A 87 6.22 -9.46 -1.96
N GLY A 88 6.41 -10.49 -1.13
CA GLY A 88 7.17 -10.44 0.11
C GLY A 88 6.33 -10.53 1.39
N ALA A 89 5.07 -10.94 1.32
CA ALA A 89 4.25 -11.16 2.51
C ALA A 89 4.64 -12.46 3.22
N ASP A 90 4.81 -12.38 4.54
CA ASP A 90 5.12 -13.53 5.41
C ASP A 90 3.86 -14.37 5.70
N ALA A 91 2.69 -13.72 5.75
CA ALA A 91 1.40 -14.40 5.91
C ALA A 91 0.28 -13.69 5.15
N VAL A 92 -0.81 -14.41 4.93
CA VAL A 92 -2.00 -13.90 4.24
C VAL A 92 -3.17 -13.91 5.20
N ILE A 93 -3.90 -12.80 5.23
CA ILE A 93 -5.14 -12.59 5.99
C ILE A 93 -6.30 -12.53 4.98
N ASP A 94 -7.22 -13.46 5.10
CA ASP A 94 -8.38 -13.57 4.23
C ASP A 94 -9.48 -12.59 4.68
N LEU A 95 -9.70 -11.55 3.87
CA LEU A 95 -10.72 -10.52 4.09
C LEU A 95 -12.10 -10.90 3.53
N SER A 96 -12.25 -12.05 2.88
CA SER A 96 -13.53 -12.52 2.32
C SER A 96 -14.34 -13.35 3.30
N ARG A 97 -13.78 -13.69 4.46
CA ARG A 97 -14.45 -14.52 5.47
C ARG A 97 -15.69 -13.83 6.02
N GLU A 98 -16.71 -14.63 6.28
CA GLU A 98 -17.88 -14.20 7.03
C GLU A 98 -17.47 -13.72 8.45
N HIS A 99 -18.29 -12.88 9.07
CA HIS A 99 -18.03 -12.31 10.39
C HIS A 99 -16.64 -11.64 10.47
N LEU A 100 -16.28 -10.86 9.43
CA LEU A 100 -14.95 -10.27 9.27
C LEU A 100 -14.42 -9.56 10.52
N ARG A 101 -15.32 -8.97 11.31
CA ARG A 101 -14.98 -8.28 12.56
C ARG A 101 -14.21 -9.15 13.55
N ASP A 102 -14.52 -10.43 13.63
CA ASP A 102 -13.87 -11.36 14.56
C ASP A 102 -12.82 -12.20 13.83
N THR A 103 -13.15 -12.72 12.66
CA THR A 103 -12.25 -13.59 11.88
C THR A 103 -10.99 -12.89 11.40
N LEU A 104 -11.00 -11.57 11.11
CA LEU A 104 -9.79 -10.82 10.79
C LEU A 104 -8.85 -10.76 12.00
N ARG A 105 -9.40 -10.40 13.18
CA ARG A 105 -8.60 -10.33 14.41
C ARG A 105 -7.99 -11.69 14.76
N GLU A 106 -8.77 -12.77 14.67
CA GLU A 106 -8.31 -14.13 14.97
C GLU A 106 -7.16 -14.54 14.04
N GLN A 107 -7.27 -14.27 12.74
CA GLN A 107 -6.21 -14.55 11.78
C GLN A 107 -4.93 -13.76 12.09
N VAL A 108 -5.06 -12.46 12.40
CA VAL A 108 -3.90 -11.62 12.75
C VAL A 108 -3.26 -12.10 14.06
N TRP A 109 -4.05 -12.44 15.07
CA TRP A 109 -3.55 -12.95 16.33
C TRP A 109 -2.84 -14.30 16.16
N ALA A 110 -3.42 -15.21 15.38
CA ALA A 110 -2.77 -16.49 15.06
C ALA A 110 -1.42 -16.28 14.35
N ALA A 111 -1.35 -15.27 13.45
CA ALA A 111 -0.13 -14.93 12.75
C ALA A 111 0.89 -14.14 13.58
N THR A 112 0.55 -13.67 14.78
CA THR A 112 1.39 -12.78 15.61
C THR A 112 1.52 -13.26 17.06
N ASP A 113 1.25 -14.51 17.33
CA ASP A 113 1.29 -15.12 18.67
C ASP A 113 0.47 -14.31 19.70
N GLY A 114 -0.73 -13.85 19.28
CA GLY A 114 -1.67 -13.11 20.10
C GLY A 114 -1.38 -11.60 20.25
N ARG A 115 -0.27 -11.09 19.69
CA ARG A 115 0.14 -9.67 19.89
C ARG A 115 -0.67 -8.68 19.08
N GLY A 116 -1.10 -9.05 17.88
CA GLY A 116 -1.71 -8.15 16.90
C GLY A 116 -0.70 -7.49 15.97
N ALA A 117 -1.18 -6.62 15.07
CA ALA A 117 -0.33 -5.87 14.14
C ALA A 117 0.12 -4.54 14.75
N ASP A 118 1.42 -4.24 14.69
CA ASP A 118 1.99 -2.97 15.17
C ASP A 118 1.56 -1.80 14.27
N VAL A 119 1.47 -2.05 12.97
CA VAL A 119 1.04 -1.09 11.96
C VAL A 119 -0.03 -1.69 11.07
N ILE A 120 -1.07 -0.91 10.76
CA ILE A 120 -2.07 -1.25 9.73
C ILE A 120 -2.11 -0.13 8.69
N LEU A 121 -1.98 -0.50 7.41
CA LEU A 121 -2.19 0.41 6.29
C LEU A 121 -3.55 0.14 5.66
N ASP A 122 -4.42 1.16 5.66
CA ASP A 122 -5.81 1.02 5.19
C ASP A 122 -6.14 1.92 3.99
N PRO A 123 -6.09 1.39 2.77
CA PRO A 123 -6.63 2.04 1.58
C PRO A 123 -8.11 1.71 1.31
N LEU A 124 -8.76 0.87 2.13
CA LEU A 124 -10.08 0.32 1.88
C LEU A 124 -11.20 1.05 2.60
N GLY A 125 -11.03 1.32 3.89
CA GLY A 125 -12.09 1.82 4.74
C GLY A 125 -13.19 0.76 4.99
N GLY A 126 -14.43 1.22 5.21
CA GLY A 126 -15.59 0.36 5.35
C GLY A 126 -15.50 -0.62 6.53
N ASP A 127 -16.12 -1.79 6.36
CA ASP A 127 -16.17 -2.82 7.39
C ASP A 127 -14.81 -3.46 7.66
N VAL A 128 -13.92 -3.42 6.65
CA VAL A 128 -12.53 -3.89 6.78
C VAL A 128 -11.76 -3.03 7.78
N PHE A 129 -11.92 -1.70 7.75
CA PHE A 129 -11.34 -0.79 8.73
C PHE A 129 -11.84 -1.10 10.14
N ASP A 130 -13.18 -1.25 10.31
CA ASP A 130 -13.78 -1.53 11.62
C ASP A 130 -13.26 -2.83 12.23
N ALA A 131 -13.06 -3.86 11.39
CA ALA A 131 -12.46 -5.13 11.80
C ALA A 131 -10.98 -4.99 12.14
N ALA A 132 -10.22 -4.31 11.27
CA ALA A 132 -8.77 -4.15 11.39
C ALA A 132 -8.36 -3.36 12.64
N LEU A 133 -9.13 -2.33 13.02
CA LEU A 133 -8.88 -1.55 14.24
C LEU A 133 -8.80 -2.43 15.50
N ARG A 134 -9.53 -3.55 15.52
CA ARG A 134 -9.50 -4.52 16.61
C ARG A 134 -8.30 -5.44 16.60
N ALA A 135 -7.65 -5.58 15.45
CA ALA A 135 -6.48 -6.43 15.26
C ALA A 135 -5.15 -5.72 15.54
N LEU A 136 -5.19 -4.40 15.83
CA LEU A 136 -3.99 -3.67 16.27
C LEU A 136 -3.43 -4.24 17.57
N ALA A 137 -2.12 -4.26 17.66
CA ALA A 137 -1.38 -4.48 18.90
C ALA A 137 -1.59 -3.32 19.88
N TRP A 138 -1.19 -3.50 21.13
CA TRP A 138 -1.09 -2.41 22.09
C TRP A 138 -0.09 -1.36 21.60
N CYS A 139 -0.43 -0.07 21.67
CA CYS A 139 0.30 1.05 21.06
C CYS A 139 0.45 0.96 19.52
N GLY A 140 -0.38 0.18 18.85
CA GLY A 140 -0.35 0.06 17.39
C GLY A 140 -0.88 1.31 16.68
N ARG A 141 -0.54 1.44 15.39
CA ARG A 141 -0.88 2.61 14.55
C ARG A 141 -1.62 2.16 13.29
N LEU A 142 -2.75 2.80 12.99
CA LEU A 142 -3.48 2.61 11.75
C LEU A 142 -3.39 3.87 10.90
N VAL A 143 -2.97 3.72 9.64
CA VAL A 143 -2.87 4.82 8.69
C VAL A 143 -3.97 4.69 7.64
N VAL A 144 -4.91 5.63 7.63
CA VAL A 144 -5.97 5.76 6.63
C VAL A 144 -5.36 6.38 5.37
N ILE A 145 -5.45 5.66 4.25
CA ILE A 145 -4.90 6.07 2.95
C ILE A 145 -6.04 6.35 1.95
N GLY A 146 -7.19 5.67 2.11
CA GLY A 146 -8.30 5.82 1.20
C GLY A 146 -9.54 5.03 1.61
N PHE A 147 -10.56 5.05 0.76
CA PHE A 147 -11.87 4.47 1.00
C PHE A 147 -12.36 3.66 -0.21
N ALA A 148 -11.50 2.77 -0.74
CA ALA A 148 -11.79 1.99 -1.94
C ALA A 148 -13.00 1.03 -1.79
N ALA A 149 -13.42 0.72 -0.56
CA ALA A 149 -14.66 -0.02 -0.28
C ALA A 149 -15.92 0.88 -0.23
N GLY A 150 -15.77 2.20 -0.36
CA GLY A 150 -16.84 3.19 -0.50
C GLY A 150 -17.25 3.85 0.81
N ARG A 151 -17.52 3.10 1.88
CA ARG A 151 -17.95 3.67 3.16
C ARG A 151 -16.78 4.31 3.93
N ILE A 152 -16.96 5.57 4.35
CA ILE A 152 -16.02 6.23 5.26
C ILE A 152 -16.29 5.72 6.68
N PRO A 153 -15.29 5.14 7.38
CA PRO A 153 -15.47 4.59 8.71
C PRO A 153 -15.54 5.68 9.78
N THR A 154 -16.14 5.34 10.92
CA THR A 154 -16.17 6.18 12.11
C THR A 154 -15.32 5.56 13.22
N VAL A 155 -14.41 6.34 13.79
CA VAL A 155 -13.59 5.90 14.92
C VAL A 155 -14.28 6.25 16.23
N LYS A 156 -14.60 5.23 17.02
CA LYS A 156 -15.04 5.43 18.40
C LYS A 156 -13.80 5.65 19.28
N THR A 157 -13.68 6.84 19.85
CA THR A 157 -12.46 7.28 20.56
C THR A 157 -12.13 6.45 21.81
N ASN A 158 -13.11 5.74 22.39
CA ASN A 158 -12.86 4.80 23.47
C ASN A 158 -11.91 3.66 23.08
N TYR A 159 -11.89 3.24 21.80
CA TYR A 159 -10.91 2.26 21.33
C TYR A 159 -9.47 2.80 21.38
N LEU A 160 -9.29 4.08 21.07
CA LEU A 160 -7.98 4.73 21.11
C LEU A 160 -7.46 4.73 22.56
N LEU A 161 -8.33 5.11 23.49
CA LEU A 161 -8.02 5.18 24.93
C LEU A 161 -7.64 3.80 25.51
N VAL A 162 -8.50 2.79 25.30
CA VAL A 162 -8.35 1.47 25.95
C VAL A 162 -7.13 0.70 25.47
N LYS A 163 -6.80 0.84 24.18
CA LYS A 163 -5.65 0.14 23.56
C LYS A 163 -4.39 0.99 23.42
N ASN A 164 -4.44 2.28 23.75
CA ASN A 164 -3.38 3.25 23.48
C ASN A 164 -2.96 3.31 22.01
N ILE A 165 -3.92 3.13 21.07
CA ILE A 165 -3.65 3.07 19.65
C ILE A 165 -3.78 4.45 18.98
N GLU A 166 -3.12 4.60 17.84
CA GLU A 166 -3.20 5.79 17.00
C GLU A 166 -3.96 5.50 15.70
N VAL A 167 -4.80 6.44 15.27
CA VAL A 167 -5.36 6.48 13.91
C VAL A 167 -4.97 7.79 13.27
N SER A 168 -4.31 7.72 12.14
CA SER A 168 -3.84 8.90 11.40
C SER A 168 -4.23 8.81 9.92
N GLY A 169 -4.26 9.95 9.23
CA GLY A 169 -4.57 10.01 7.81
C GLY A 169 -3.36 10.42 6.97
N LEU A 170 -3.39 10.10 5.69
CA LEU A 170 -2.39 10.48 4.72
C LEU A 170 -3.02 11.07 3.46
N GLN A 171 -2.61 12.29 3.11
CA GLN A 171 -2.83 12.91 1.81
C GLN A 171 -1.47 13.24 1.18
N VAL A 172 -0.98 12.34 0.32
CA VAL A 172 0.40 12.41 -0.23
C VAL A 172 0.64 13.65 -1.10
N SER A 173 -0.39 14.18 -1.77
CA SER A 173 -0.26 15.39 -2.59
C SER A 173 0.10 16.63 -1.76
N ASP A 174 -0.31 16.69 -0.50
CA ASP A 174 0.10 17.77 0.41
C ASP A 174 1.56 17.66 0.83
N TYR A 175 2.09 16.46 0.96
CA TYR A 175 3.54 16.26 1.21
C TYR A 175 4.38 16.81 0.06
N ARG A 176 3.97 16.60 -1.18
CA ARG A 176 4.67 17.16 -2.37
C ARG A 176 4.73 18.68 -2.32
N LYS A 177 3.68 19.33 -1.84
CA LYS A 177 3.61 20.81 -1.74
C LYS A 177 4.36 21.36 -0.53
N ARG A 178 4.23 20.71 0.62
CA ARG A 178 4.68 21.26 1.92
C ARG A 178 6.03 20.70 2.38
N ARG A 179 6.44 19.55 1.87
CA ARG A 179 7.66 18.83 2.29
C ARG A 179 8.46 18.33 1.07
N PRO A 180 8.82 19.21 0.10
CA PRO A 180 9.48 18.78 -1.13
C PRO A 180 10.82 18.05 -0.87
N VAL A 181 11.58 18.46 0.13
CA VAL A 181 12.84 17.80 0.52
C VAL A 181 12.59 16.35 0.97
N LEU A 182 11.52 16.12 1.73
CA LEU A 182 11.12 14.77 2.15
C LEU A 182 10.73 13.91 0.95
N VAL A 183 9.99 14.48 0.00
CA VAL A 183 9.57 13.75 -1.21
C VAL A 183 10.78 13.43 -2.10
N ALA A 184 11.77 14.30 -2.18
CA ALA A 184 13.02 14.01 -2.88
C ALA A 184 13.79 12.85 -2.21
N ALA A 185 13.88 12.84 -0.87
CA ALA A 185 14.47 11.73 -0.12
C ALA A 185 13.69 10.42 -0.31
N CYS A 186 12.35 10.48 -0.33
CA CYS A 186 11.47 9.34 -0.64
C CYS A 186 11.81 8.74 -2.01
N SER A 187 11.86 9.57 -3.06
CA SER A 187 12.18 9.12 -4.41
C SER A 187 13.58 8.51 -4.51
N ALA A 188 14.56 9.11 -3.81
CA ALA A 188 15.93 8.59 -3.78
C ALA A 188 16.01 7.19 -3.14
N GLU A 189 15.35 6.99 -1.97
CA GLU A 189 15.31 5.69 -1.29
C GLU A 189 14.59 4.63 -2.14
N ILE A 190 13.45 4.98 -2.76
CA ILE A 190 12.70 4.08 -3.64
C ILE A 190 13.55 3.66 -4.84
N PHE A 191 14.27 4.58 -5.47
CA PHE A 191 15.14 4.27 -6.60
C PHE A 191 16.36 3.42 -6.18
N GLU A 192 16.87 3.60 -4.96
CA GLU A 192 17.93 2.74 -4.43
C GLU A 192 17.42 1.32 -4.21
N LEU A 193 16.28 1.15 -3.55
CA LEU A 193 15.64 -0.15 -3.35
C LEU A 193 15.35 -0.86 -4.69
N TYR A 194 15.00 -0.11 -5.74
CA TYR A 194 14.83 -0.66 -7.07
C TYR A 194 16.17 -1.14 -7.65
N ARG A 195 17.26 -0.34 -7.56
CA ARG A 195 18.60 -0.73 -8.01
C ARG A 195 19.13 -1.97 -7.32
N GLU A 196 18.85 -2.10 -6.01
CA GLU A 196 19.20 -3.27 -5.21
C GLU A 196 18.32 -4.51 -5.52
N GLY A 197 17.28 -4.37 -6.34
CA GLY A 197 16.33 -5.45 -6.65
C GLY A 197 15.40 -5.81 -5.49
N ARG A 198 15.32 -4.99 -4.45
CA ARG A 198 14.49 -5.20 -3.26
C ARG A 198 13.03 -4.84 -3.46
N ILE A 199 12.75 -4.02 -4.46
CA ILE A 199 11.40 -3.74 -4.93
C ILE A 199 11.32 -3.95 -6.44
N LYS A 200 10.15 -4.38 -6.91
CA LYS A 200 9.86 -4.56 -8.33
C LYS A 200 8.48 -4.00 -8.63
N PRO A 201 8.39 -2.86 -9.35
CA PRO A 201 7.11 -2.27 -9.71
C PRO A 201 6.23 -3.28 -10.45
N ALA A 202 4.97 -3.39 -10.01
CA ALA A 202 4.05 -4.36 -10.60
C ALA A 202 3.22 -3.68 -11.69
N THR A 203 3.66 -3.79 -12.92
CA THR A 203 2.85 -3.50 -14.11
C THR A 203 1.98 -4.71 -14.39
N ALA A 204 0.66 -4.52 -14.41
CA ALA A 204 -0.27 -5.59 -14.78
C ALA A 204 -0.40 -5.68 -16.30
N GLU A 205 -0.64 -4.54 -16.95
CA GLU A 205 -0.87 -4.48 -18.39
C GLU A 205 -0.54 -3.09 -18.94
N VAL A 206 -0.07 -3.07 -20.18
CA VAL A 206 0.24 -1.84 -20.94
C VAL A 206 -0.78 -1.69 -22.07
N PHE A 207 -1.53 -0.61 -22.04
CA PHE A 207 -2.54 -0.28 -23.04
C PHE A 207 -2.04 0.85 -23.94
N PRO A 208 -2.34 0.83 -25.25
CA PRO A 208 -2.20 2.00 -26.09
C PRO A 208 -3.13 3.13 -25.62
N LEU A 209 -2.79 4.39 -25.95
CA LEU A 209 -3.54 5.54 -25.44
C LEU A 209 -5.01 5.56 -25.88
N ASP A 210 -5.30 5.09 -27.09
CA ASP A 210 -6.65 4.98 -27.65
C ASP A 210 -7.53 3.94 -26.92
N GLN A 211 -6.91 3.01 -26.19
CA GLN A 211 -7.60 2.02 -25.34
C GLN A 211 -7.70 2.47 -23.88
N ALA A 212 -7.53 3.75 -23.54
CA ALA A 212 -7.64 4.25 -22.18
C ALA A 212 -8.98 3.93 -21.51
N GLY A 213 -10.07 3.88 -22.28
CA GLY A 213 -11.40 3.47 -21.80
C GLY A 213 -11.43 2.02 -21.32
N GLU A 214 -10.82 1.10 -22.08
CA GLU A 214 -10.71 -0.34 -21.71
C GLU A 214 -9.85 -0.50 -20.47
N ALA A 215 -8.74 0.22 -20.37
CA ALA A 215 -7.87 0.22 -19.19
C ALA A 215 -8.63 0.66 -17.93
N LEU A 216 -9.48 1.70 -18.00
CA LEU A 216 -10.30 2.16 -16.89
C LEU A 216 -11.35 1.12 -16.48
N VAL A 217 -11.98 0.44 -17.44
CA VAL A 217 -12.94 -0.66 -17.20
C VAL A 217 -12.23 -1.81 -16.49
N ALA A 218 -11.05 -2.24 -16.97
CA ALA A 218 -10.28 -3.31 -16.37
C ALA A 218 -9.86 -3.01 -14.91
N VAL A 219 -9.51 -1.74 -14.62
CA VAL A 219 -9.23 -1.28 -13.24
C VAL A 219 -10.49 -1.28 -12.38
N ARG A 220 -11.61 -0.73 -12.89
CA ARG A 220 -12.90 -0.69 -12.19
C ARG A 220 -13.38 -2.08 -11.80
N ASP A 221 -13.29 -3.03 -12.72
CA ASP A 221 -13.78 -4.39 -12.56
C ASP A 221 -12.77 -5.29 -11.84
N ARG A 222 -11.63 -4.69 -11.37
CA ARG A 222 -10.57 -5.36 -10.60
C ARG A 222 -9.96 -6.58 -11.31
N HIS A 223 -9.92 -6.57 -12.62
CA HIS A 223 -9.34 -7.66 -13.42
C HIS A 223 -7.81 -7.67 -13.37
N LEU A 224 -7.19 -6.52 -13.11
CA LEU A 224 -5.74 -6.37 -13.12
C LEU A 224 -5.10 -6.67 -11.76
N ALA A 225 -3.94 -7.32 -11.79
CA ALA A 225 -3.09 -7.55 -10.61
C ALA A 225 -1.88 -6.60 -10.66
N GLY A 226 -2.09 -5.32 -10.43
CA GLY A 226 -1.07 -4.28 -10.52
C GLY A 226 -1.61 -3.01 -11.18
N ARG A 227 -0.73 -2.25 -11.83
CA ARG A 227 -1.07 -0.99 -12.48
C ARG A 227 -1.34 -1.19 -13.97
N ALA A 228 -2.42 -0.56 -14.48
CA ALA A 228 -2.56 -0.29 -15.90
C ALA A 228 -1.63 0.89 -16.28
N VAL A 229 -0.87 0.74 -17.34
CA VAL A 229 -0.02 1.79 -17.89
C VAL A 229 -0.50 2.14 -19.30
N LEU A 230 -0.65 3.42 -19.59
CA LEU A 230 -0.95 3.89 -20.94
C LEU A 230 0.36 4.23 -21.66
N ARG A 231 0.58 3.60 -22.82
CA ARG A 231 1.72 3.89 -23.68
C ARG A 231 1.34 5.03 -24.63
N LEU A 232 2.04 6.15 -24.55
CA LEU A 232 1.77 7.34 -25.36
C LEU A 232 2.45 7.32 -26.74
N ARG A 233 3.55 6.55 -26.88
CA ARG A 233 4.32 6.38 -28.14
C ARG A 233 4.79 4.94 -28.23
N ASN A 234 4.90 4.44 -29.45
CA ASN A 234 5.67 3.23 -29.72
C ASN A 234 7.14 3.69 -29.78
N ASP A 235 7.96 3.13 -28.92
CA ASP A 235 9.42 3.31 -28.93
C ASP A 235 10.02 2.55 -30.12
#